data_ed9d19d105533f820d0c640d5deb322b
#
_entry.id   ed9d19d105533f820d0c640d5deb322b
#
_cell.length_a   1.000
_cell.length_b   1.000
_cell.length_c   1.000
_cell.angle_alpha   90.00
_cell.angle_beta   90.00
_cell.angle_gamma   90.00
#
_symmetry.space_group_name_H-M   'P 1'
#
loop_
_entity.id
_entity.type
_entity.pdbx_description
1 polymer ?
#
loop_
_entity_poly.entity_id
_entity_poly.type
_entity_poly.pdbx_seq_one_letter_code
_entity_poly.pdbx_strand_id
1 'polypeptide(L)'
;QSCTSNYNTAVGYRALYYDSSGADNVAIGRLSGFNVTTGDDNTVVGSITLQDCTTGSSNAAFGYNALNNLTTANQCTAIGAHALTALTTGSYNTALGYGAGASQTTGVDNVYIGRQCGENVGTNGEVMIYNGTNTARFQGSDTSWSITSDGRDKTDYQDLGLGIEFLKKI
;
A
#
# COMPACT_ATOMS: atom_id res chain seq x y z
N GLN A 1 16.80 -27.08 2.71
CA GLN A 1 15.34 -27.19 2.78
C GLN A 1 14.82 -27.38 1.36
N SER A 2 14.07 -28.44 1.11
CA SER A 2 13.50 -28.72 -0.21
C SER A 2 12.26 -27.84 -0.39
N CYS A 3 12.35 -26.83 -1.26
CA CYS A 3 11.17 -26.12 -1.71
C CYS A 3 10.34 -27.11 -2.54
N THR A 4 9.16 -27.45 -2.08
CA THR A 4 8.23 -28.34 -2.80
C THR A 4 7.26 -27.55 -3.70
N SER A 5 7.33 -26.23 -3.64
CA SER A 5 6.51 -25.29 -4.40
C SER A 5 7.04 -25.07 -5.80
N ASN A 6 6.14 -24.83 -6.74
CA ASN A 6 6.46 -24.68 -8.15
C ASN A 6 6.63 -23.19 -8.52
N TYR A 7 7.56 -22.91 -9.45
CA TYR A 7 7.71 -21.62 -10.13
C TYR A 7 8.13 -20.42 -9.26
N ASN A 8 8.75 -20.65 -8.10
CA ASN A 8 9.28 -19.57 -7.25
C ASN A 8 10.64 -19.08 -7.74
N THR A 9 10.86 -17.78 -7.68
CA THR A 9 12.16 -17.13 -7.91
C THR A 9 12.65 -16.47 -6.63
N ALA A 10 13.76 -16.95 -6.07
CA ALA A 10 14.36 -16.41 -4.86
C ALA A 10 15.81 -16.00 -5.10
N VAL A 11 16.14 -14.72 -4.95
CA VAL A 11 17.49 -14.18 -5.12
C VAL A 11 17.87 -13.35 -3.89
N GLY A 12 18.84 -13.81 -3.12
CA GLY A 12 19.33 -13.10 -1.94
C GLY A 12 19.44 -13.97 -0.69
N TYR A 13 20.10 -13.44 0.34
CA TYR A 13 20.27 -14.16 1.59
C TYR A 13 18.90 -14.44 2.25
N ARG A 14 18.54 -15.72 2.37
CA ARG A 14 17.29 -16.21 2.97
C ARG A 14 16.02 -15.61 2.34
N ALA A 15 16.02 -15.33 1.04
CA ALA A 15 14.78 -15.05 0.32
C ALA A 15 13.90 -16.31 0.28
N LEU A 16 12.59 -16.20 0.56
CA LEU A 16 11.61 -17.30 0.66
C LEU A 16 12.09 -18.47 1.56
N TYR A 17 12.71 -18.15 2.67
CA TYR A 17 13.41 -19.18 3.47
C TYR A 17 12.48 -20.23 4.08
N TYR A 18 11.29 -19.84 4.54
CA TYR A 18 10.29 -20.74 5.13
C TYR A 18 9.21 -21.19 4.16
N ASP A 19 9.33 -20.86 2.86
CA ASP A 19 8.35 -21.30 1.88
C ASP A 19 8.24 -22.82 1.86
N SER A 20 7.03 -23.33 2.08
CA SER A 20 6.73 -24.76 2.16
C SER A 20 5.89 -25.29 1.00
N SER A 21 4.95 -24.49 0.52
CA SER A 21 4.04 -24.86 -0.57
C SER A 21 3.51 -23.67 -1.40
N GLY A 22 3.97 -22.44 -1.14
CA GLY A 22 3.63 -21.27 -1.95
C GLY A 22 4.14 -21.43 -3.38
N ALA A 23 3.39 -20.92 -4.35
CA ALA A 23 3.72 -20.99 -5.76
C ALA A 23 3.79 -19.60 -6.39
N ASP A 24 4.49 -19.48 -7.53
CA ASP A 24 4.55 -18.29 -8.36
C ASP A 24 5.04 -17.01 -7.63
N ASN A 25 5.87 -17.20 -6.60
CA ASN A 25 6.44 -16.08 -5.85
C ASN A 25 7.77 -15.62 -6.45
N VAL A 26 7.97 -14.31 -6.51
CA VAL A 26 9.25 -13.67 -6.86
C VAL A 26 9.75 -12.89 -5.65
N ALA A 27 10.89 -13.30 -5.07
CA ALA A 27 11.51 -12.62 -3.94
C ALA A 27 12.98 -12.29 -4.22
N ILE A 28 13.30 -11.02 -4.32
CA ILE A 28 14.66 -10.52 -4.62
C ILE A 28 15.11 -9.57 -3.50
N GLY A 29 16.12 -9.98 -2.76
CA GLY A 29 16.71 -9.21 -1.68
C GLY A 29 16.96 -10.03 -0.42
N ARG A 30 17.71 -9.46 0.52
CA ARG A 30 17.97 -10.09 1.83
C ARG A 30 16.68 -10.18 2.63
N LEU A 31 16.30 -11.39 3.07
CA LEU A 31 15.10 -11.67 3.86
C LEU A 31 13.78 -11.23 3.16
N SER A 32 13.77 -11.15 1.84
CA SER A 32 12.58 -10.87 1.04
C SER A 32 11.64 -12.07 1.11
N GLY A 33 10.37 -11.86 1.52
CA GLY A 33 9.39 -12.94 1.69
C GLY A 33 9.83 -14.02 2.71
N PHE A 34 10.59 -13.66 3.73
CA PHE A 34 11.29 -14.62 4.60
C PHE A 34 10.38 -15.64 5.26
N ASN A 35 9.22 -15.23 5.78
CA ASN A 35 8.24 -16.08 6.48
C ASN A 35 7.09 -16.57 5.59
N VAL A 36 7.10 -16.31 4.29
CA VAL A 36 6.08 -16.86 3.38
C VAL A 36 6.11 -18.39 3.48
N THR A 37 4.96 -18.99 3.78
CA THR A 37 4.83 -20.44 3.91
C THR A 37 3.96 -21.06 2.83
N THR A 38 2.77 -20.52 2.62
CA THR A 38 1.77 -21.02 1.67
C THR A 38 1.17 -19.92 0.79
N GLY A 39 1.65 -18.67 0.91
CA GLY A 39 1.18 -17.56 0.07
C GLY A 39 1.67 -17.70 -1.36
N ASP A 40 0.80 -17.41 -2.33
CA ASP A 40 1.05 -17.51 -3.76
C ASP A 40 1.12 -16.14 -4.42
N ASP A 41 1.69 -16.06 -5.64
CA ASP A 41 1.64 -14.91 -6.52
C ASP A 41 2.22 -13.60 -5.92
N ASN A 42 3.12 -13.68 -4.95
CA ASN A 42 3.73 -12.49 -4.39
C ASN A 42 4.95 -12.06 -5.20
N THR A 43 5.04 -10.77 -5.54
CA THR A 43 6.22 -10.18 -6.18
C THR A 43 6.85 -9.17 -5.23
N VAL A 44 8.02 -9.50 -4.68
CA VAL A 44 8.67 -8.71 -3.63
C VAL A 44 10.14 -8.45 -3.95
N VAL A 45 10.51 -7.18 -3.99
CA VAL A 45 11.87 -6.74 -4.33
C VAL A 45 12.36 -5.71 -3.32
N GLY A 46 13.40 -6.06 -2.59
CA GLY A 46 14.01 -5.20 -1.57
C GLY A 46 14.47 -5.99 -0.35
N SER A 47 15.27 -5.37 0.51
CA SER A 47 15.69 -6.01 1.76
C SER A 47 14.56 -5.94 2.78
N ILE A 48 14.30 -7.05 3.48
CA ILE A 48 13.25 -7.24 4.51
C ILE A 48 11.83 -6.83 4.02
N THR A 49 11.58 -7.00 2.74
CA THR A 49 10.29 -6.72 2.11
C THR A 49 9.36 -7.92 2.32
N LEU A 50 8.10 -7.68 2.72
CA LEU A 50 7.10 -8.72 3.00
C LEU A 50 7.65 -9.82 3.96
N GLN A 51 8.41 -9.42 4.97
CA GLN A 51 9.16 -10.38 5.78
C GLN A 51 8.28 -11.29 6.62
N ASP A 52 7.22 -10.76 7.24
CA ASP A 52 6.38 -11.47 8.21
C ASP A 52 5.14 -12.14 7.60
N CYS A 53 4.97 -12.05 6.28
CA CYS A 53 3.86 -12.69 5.57
C CYS A 53 3.97 -14.20 5.66
N THR A 54 2.87 -14.86 6.04
CA THR A 54 2.80 -16.31 6.10
C THR A 54 1.95 -16.88 4.98
N THR A 55 0.70 -16.44 4.85
CA THR A 55 -0.29 -16.99 3.92
C THR A 55 -0.86 -15.94 2.95
N GLY A 56 -0.44 -14.67 3.07
CA GLY A 56 -0.89 -13.61 2.18
C GLY A 56 -0.46 -13.85 0.74
N SER A 57 -1.36 -13.59 -0.21
CA SER A 57 -1.16 -13.87 -1.64
C SER A 57 -1.40 -12.63 -2.51
N SER A 58 -0.83 -12.65 -3.71
CA SER A 58 -1.02 -11.62 -4.74
C SER A 58 -0.57 -10.21 -4.28
N ASN A 59 0.45 -10.14 -3.45
CA ASN A 59 1.00 -8.86 -2.98
C ASN A 59 2.19 -8.41 -3.85
N ALA A 60 2.25 -7.13 -4.17
CA ALA A 60 3.37 -6.51 -4.87
C ALA A 60 4.09 -5.52 -3.95
N ALA A 61 5.34 -5.79 -3.57
CA ALA A 61 6.11 -4.93 -2.68
C ALA A 61 7.50 -4.62 -3.24
N PHE A 62 7.79 -3.33 -3.44
CA PHE A 62 9.05 -2.84 -3.96
C PHE A 62 9.65 -1.78 -3.05
N GLY A 63 10.77 -2.10 -2.42
CA GLY A 63 11.49 -1.18 -1.55
C GLY A 63 11.91 -1.79 -0.21
N TYR A 64 12.86 -1.15 0.45
CA TYR A 64 13.28 -1.55 1.79
C TYR A 64 12.10 -1.52 2.76
N ASN A 65 11.84 -2.62 3.46
CA ASN A 65 10.83 -2.70 4.52
C ASN A 65 9.37 -2.43 4.05
N ALA A 66 9.08 -2.55 2.76
CA ALA A 66 7.71 -2.44 2.25
C ALA A 66 6.91 -3.69 2.66
N LEU A 67 5.65 -3.51 3.13
CA LEU A 67 4.78 -4.57 3.64
C LEU A 67 5.44 -5.49 4.69
N ASN A 68 6.39 -4.99 5.46
CA ASN A 68 7.20 -5.83 6.34
C ASN A 68 6.36 -6.66 7.32
N ASN A 69 5.40 -6.04 8.01
CA ASN A 69 4.60 -6.66 9.08
C ASN A 69 3.31 -7.34 8.56
N LEU A 70 3.09 -7.36 7.25
CA LEU A 70 1.91 -8.01 6.69
C LEU A 70 1.96 -9.51 6.98
N THR A 71 0.87 -10.09 7.49
CA THR A 71 0.81 -11.50 7.87
C THR A 71 -0.05 -12.33 6.91
N THR A 72 -1.30 -11.95 6.71
CA THR A 72 -2.29 -12.75 5.96
C THR A 72 -3.04 -11.95 4.89
N ALA A 73 -2.77 -10.64 4.76
CA ALA A 73 -3.47 -9.80 3.80
C ALA A 73 -3.11 -10.15 2.35
N ASN A 74 -4.03 -9.88 1.45
CA ASN A 74 -3.92 -10.18 0.04
C ASN A 74 -4.08 -8.92 -0.83
N GLN A 75 -3.56 -8.98 -2.05
CA GLN A 75 -3.78 -8.01 -3.10
C GLN A 75 -3.41 -6.56 -2.68
N CYS A 76 -2.32 -6.45 -1.92
CA CYS A 76 -1.75 -5.16 -1.56
C CYS A 76 -0.62 -4.78 -2.52
N THR A 77 -0.54 -3.48 -2.86
CA THR A 77 0.56 -2.91 -3.64
C THR A 77 1.29 -1.86 -2.83
N ALA A 78 2.59 -2.06 -2.58
CA ALA A 78 3.42 -1.13 -1.82
C ALA A 78 4.73 -0.83 -2.58
N ILE A 79 4.85 0.36 -3.11
CA ILE A 79 6.02 0.81 -3.87
C ILE A 79 6.67 2.01 -3.16
N GLY A 80 7.82 1.77 -2.59
CA GLY A 80 8.59 2.75 -1.82
C GLY A 80 9.12 2.17 -0.51
N ALA A 81 10.26 2.66 -0.02
CA ALA A 81 10.77 2.22 1.27
C ALA A 81 9.76 2.57 2.37
N HIS A 82 9.50 1.62 3.27
CA HIS A 82 8.52 1.70 4.35
C HIS A 82 7.04 1.88 3.91
N ALA A 83 6.69 1.69 2.64
CA ALA A 83 5.29 1.71 2.22
C ALA A 83 4.50 0.59 2.90
N LEU A 84 3.36 0.90 3.54
CA LEU A 84 2.49 -0.01 4.29
C LEU A 84 3.24 -0.89 5.31
N THR A 85 4.30 -0.38 5.93
CA THR A 85 5.17 -1.18 6.79
C THR A 85 4.46 -1.76 8.02
N ALA A 86 3.47 -1.07 8.60
CA ALA A 86 2.72 -1.51 9.77
C ALA A 86 1.47 -2.36 9.43
N LEU A 87 1.14 -2.52 8.14
CA LEU A 87 -0.05 -3.26 7.73
C LEU A 87 0.09 -4.74 8.10
N THR A 88 -0.94 -5.31 8.74
CA THR A 88 -0.94 -6.70 9.20
C THR A 88 -1.93 -7.57 8.42
N THR A 89 -3.22 -7.22 8.43
CA THR A 89 -4.30 -8.07 7.90
C THR A 89 -5.22 -7.38 6.89
N GLY A 90 -5.06 -6.06 6.69
CA GLY A 90 -5.88 -5.31 5.74
C GLY A 90 -5.52 -5.60 4.29
N SER A 91 -6.48 -6.08 3.49
CA SER A 91 -6.31 -6.38 2.07
C SER A 91 -6.67 -5.21 1.17
N TYR A 92 -6.30 -5.30 -0.13
CA TYR A 92 -6.68 -4.35 -1.18
C TYR A 92 -6.12 -2.93 -1.00
N ASN A 93 -5.00 -2.76 -0.31
CA ASN A 93 -4.39 -1.46 -0.11
C ASN A 93 -3.34 -1.15 -1.18
N THR A 94 -3.30 0.08 -1.67
CA THR A 94 -2.30 0.56 -2.62
C THR A 94 -1.53 1.74 -2.02
N ALA A 95 -0.22 1.65 -1.97
CA ALA A 95 0.65 2.73 -1.50
C ALA A 95 1.82 2.96 -2.47
N LEU A 96 2.01 4.22 -2.86
CA LEU A 96 3.09 4.66 -3.74
C LEU A 96 3.81 5.85 -3.13
N GLY A 97 5.03 5.64 -2.70
CA GLY A 97 5.89 6.66 -2.10
C GLY A 97 6.59 6.19 -0.83
N TYR A 98 7.67 6.88 -0.44
CA TYR A 98 8.35 6.63 0.82
C TYR A 98 7.38 6.78 1.99
N GLY A 99 7.22 5.74 2.81
CA GLY A 99 6.35 5.76 3.99
C GLY A 99 4.86 5.97 3.69
N ALA A 100 4.41 5.79 2.44
CA ALA A 100 2.99 5.88 2.13
C ALA A 100 2.21 4.80 2.88
N GLY A 101 1.15 5.18 3.60
CA GLY A 101 0.34 4.29 4.43
C GLY A 101 1.10 3.61 5.58
N ALA A 102 2.27 4.12 5.99
CA ALA A 102 3.16 3.43 6.95
C ALA A 102 2.51 3.18 8.31
N SER A 103 1.52 3.96 8.71
CA SER A 103 0.79 3.80 9.99
C SER A 103 -0.46 2.91 9.89
N GLN A 104 -0.85 2.47 8.68
CA GLN A 104 -1.98 1.57 8.50
C GLN A 104 -1.69 0.21 9.11
N THR A 105 -2.65 -0.33 9.87
CA THR A 105 -2.50 -1.63 10.51
C THR A 105 -3.49 -2.68 9.98
N THR A 106 -4.77 -2.34 9.86
CA THR A 106 -5.85 -3.28 9.49
C THR A 106 -6.83 -2.72 8.46
N GLY A 107 -6.63 -1.47 8.00
CA GLY A 107 -7.49 -0.82 7.02
C GLY A 107 -7.52 -1.57 5.68
N VAL A 108 -8.66 -1.54 5.00
CA VAL A 108 -8.88 -2.19 3.70
C VAL A 108 -9.29 -1.19 2.63
N ASP A 109 -9.02 -1.50 1.35
CA ASP A 109 -9.45 -0.72 0.18
C ASP A 109 -8.92 0.74 0.18
N ASN A 110 -7.72 0.97 0.70
CA ASN A 110 -7.15 2.32 0.76
C ASN A 110 -6.13 2.55 -0.37
N VAL A 111 -6.04 3.81 -0.80
CA VAL A 111 -5.05 4.28 -1.78
C VAL A 111 -4.27 5.47 -1.21
N TYR A 112 -2.95 5.32 -1.07
CA TYR A 112 -2.04 6.34 -0.56
C TYR A 112 -0.97 6.66 -1.59
N ILE A 113 -0.94 7.89 -2.11
CA ILE A 113 0.04 8.34 -3.10
C ILE A 113 0.79 9.56 -2.56
N GLY A 114 2.09 9.44 -2.46
CA GLY A 114 2.98 10.50 -1.97
C GLY A 114 3.79 10.10 -0.74
N ARG A 115 4.87 10.83 -0.49
CA ARG A 115 5.77 10.60 0.64
C ARG A 115 5.03 10.82 1.97
N GLN A 116 5.03 9.80 2.86
CA GLN A 116 4.36 9.85 4.17
C GLN A 116 2.86 10.19 4.09
N CYS A 117 2.20 9.79 3.01
CA CYS A 117 0.76 9.91 2.83
C CYS A 117 0.04 8.86 3.66
N GLY A 118 -1.13 9.19 4.25
CA GLY A 118 -1.96 8.22 4.97
C GLY A 118 -1.49 7.91 6.39
N GLU A 119 -1.54 8.90 7.28
CA GLU A 119 -1.18 8.72 8.70
C GLU A 119 -2.30 8.16 9.57
N ASN A 120 -3.51 7.97 9.03
CA ASN A 120 -4.67 7.49 9.80
C ASN A 120 -4.65 5.96 9.94
N VAL A 121 -4.76 5.49 11.16
CA VAL A 121 -4.76 4.06 11.49
C VAL A 121 -6.15 3.46 11.30
N GLY A 122 -6.23 2.32 10.59
CA GLY A 122 -7.44 1.50 10.53
C GLY A 122 -8.59 2.09 9.69
N THR A 123 -8.34 3.04 8.80
CA THR A 123 -9.36 3.57 7.88
C THR A 123 -9.63 2.58 6.75
N ASN A 124 -10.87 2.60 6.23
CA ASN A 124 -11.27 1.79 5.09
C ASN A 124 -11.79 2.69 3.95
N GLY A 125 -11.48 2.33 2.72
CA GLY A 125 -11.96 3.03 1.53
C GLY A 125 -11.46 4.48 1.42
N GLU A 126 -10.27 4.77 1.93
CA GLU A 126 -9.68 6.09 1.85
C GLU A 126 -8.79 6.22 0.61
N VAL A 127 -8.98 7.29 -0.16
CA VAL A 127 -8.03 7.70 -1.20
C VAL A 127 -7.37 8.99 -0.75
N MET A 128 -6.04 8.99 -0.63
CA MET A 128 -5.26 10.16 -0.25
C MET A 128 -4.09 10.36 -1.21
N ILE A 129 -3.95 11.58 -1.71
CA ILE A 129 -2.80 12.03 -2.51
C ILE A 129 -2.14 13.20 -1.80
N TYR A 130 -0.85 13.09 -1.51
CA TYR A 130 -0.08 14.08 -0.76
C TYR A 130 1.22 14.43 -1.48
N ASN A 131 1.46 15.71 -1.71
CA ASN A 131 2.65 16.21 -2.40
C ASN A 131 3.72 16.83 -1.49
N GLY A 132 3.57 16.70 -0.17
CA GLY A 132 4.47 17.33 0.83
C GLY A 132 3.93 18.64 1.41
N THR A 133 2.89 19.20 0.84
CA THR A 133 2.26 20.45 1.29
C THR A 133 0.73 20.34 1.28
N ASN A 134 0.17 19.83 0.18
CA ASN A 134 -1.27 19.73 -0.03
C ASN A 134 -1.73 18.28 0.02
N THR A 135 -2.91 18.05 0.58
CA THR A 135 -3.57 16.76 0.64
C THR A 135 -4.89 16.81 -0.13
N ALA A 136 -5.05 15.95 -1.11
CA ALA A 136 -6.35 15.61 -1.67
C ALA A 136 -6.82 14.30 -1.01
N ARG A 137 -8.00 14.32 -0.39
CA ARG A 137 -8.55 13.18 0.34
C ARG A 137 -9.98 12.91 -0.08
N PHE A 138 -10.28 11.64 -0.27
CA PHE A 138 -11.62 11.10 -0.45
C PHE A 138 -11.80 9.94 0.53
N GLN A 139 -12.89 9.91 1.28
CA GLN A 139 -13.18 8.86 2.26
C GLN A 139 -14.58 8.31 2.00
N GLY A 140 -14.70 7.01 1.97
CA GLY A 140 -15.82 6.14 1.65
C GLY A 140 -17.24 6.68 1.50
N SER A 141 -17.68 7.63 2.33
CA SER A 141 -18.98 8.29 2.26
C SER A 141 -18.99 9.62 1.50
N ASP A 142 -17.80 10.10 1.10
CA ASP A 142 -17.68 11.40 0.45
C ASP A 142 -18.09 11.31 -1.01
N THR A 143 -18.90 12.25 -1.45
CA THR A 143 -19.30 12.40 -2.85
C THR A 143 -18.44 13.42 -3.61
N SER A 144 -17.47 14.03 -2.92
CA SER A 144 -16.58 15.05 -3.47
C SER A 144 -15.19 14.96 -2.85
N TRP A 145 -14.17 15.35 -3.58
CA TRP A 145 -12.82 15.46 -3.06
C TRP A 145 -12.71 16.56 -2.01
N SER A 146 -12.21 16.22 -0.82
CA SER A 146 -11.82 17.20 0.18
C SER A 146 -10.37 17.62 -0.06
N ILE A 147 -10.14 18.86 -0.38
CA ILE A 147 -8.82 19.44 -0.50
C ILE A 147 -8.53 20.21 0.79
N THR A 148 -7.60 19.72 1.59
CA THR A 148 -7.07 20.47 2.73
C THR A 148 -5.92 21.32 2.23
N SER A 149 -6.21 22.53 1.76
CA SER A 149 -5.18 23.53 1.49
C SER A 149 -4.76 24.24 2.79
N ASP A 150 -3.52 24.72 2.85
CA ASP A 150 -3.17 25.68 3.88
C ASP A 150 -4.10 26.92 3.72
N GLY A 151 -4.42 27.58 4.82
CA GLY A 151 -5.48 28.61 4.87
C GLY A 151 -5.33 29.80 3.92
N ARG A 152 -4.31 29.83 3.05
CA ARG A 152 -4.05 30.91 2.09
C ARG A 152 -4.89 30.78 0.81
N ASP A 153 -5.23 29.56 0.37
CA ASP A 153 -5.97 29.34 -0.87
C ASP A 153 -7.50 29.41 -0.71
N LYS A 154 -8.01 29.49 0.53
CA LYS A 154 -9.47 29.53 0.78
C LYS A 154 -10.11 30.89 0.58
N THR A 155 -9.33 31.96 0.41
CA THR A 155 -9.89 33.31 0.25
C THR A 155 -10.33 33.60 -1.19
N ASP A 156 -9.88 32.83 -2.18
CA ASP A 156 -10.22 33.07 -3.59
C ASP A 156 -11.33 32.13 -4.12
N TYR A 157 -11.76 31.14 -3.34
CA TYR A 157 -13.01 30.43 -3.60
C TYR A 157 -14.20 31.28 -3.10
N GLN A 158 -14.37 32.45 -3.68
CA GLN A 158 -15.68 32.99 -3.77
C GLN A 158 -16.50 32.02 -4.58
N ASP A 159 -17.62 31.61 -4.03
CA ASP A 159 -18.64 30.88 -4.73
C ASP A 159 -18.96 31.62 -6.03
N LEU A 160 -18.32 31.22 -7.12
CA LEU A 160 -18.48 31.85 -8.44
C LEU A 160 -19.87 31.61 -9.00
N GLY A 161 -20.78 30.99 -8.22
CA GLY A 161 -22.11 30.62 -8.72
C GLY A 161 -22.06 29.67 -9.93
N LEU A 162 -20.88 29.09 -10.20
CA LEU A 162 -20.62 28.18 -11.32
C LEU A 162 -20.83 26.71 -10.90
N GLY A 163 -21.74 26.49 -9.97
CA GLY A 163 -22.19 25.16 -9.64
C GLY A 163 -22.93 24.50 -10.82
N ILE A 164 -23.57 23.40 -10.52
CA ILE A 164 -24.35 22.57 -11.47
C ILE A 164 -25.30 23.41 -12.36
N GLU A 165 -25.72 24.58 -11.93
CA GLU A 165 -26.54 25.53 -12.67
C GLU A 165 -25.86 26.07 -13.95
N PHE A 166 -24.53 26.19 -13.96
CA PHE A 166 -23.79 26.58 -15.16
C PHE A 166 -23.80 25.47 -16.21
N LEU A 167 -23.66 24.21 -15.78
CA LEU A 167 -23.65 23.05 -16.69
C LEU A 167 -25.04 22.74 -17.26
N LYS A 168 -26.11 23.25 -16.66
CA LYS A 168 -27.47 23.10 -17.19
C LYS A 168 -27.81 24.13 -18.29
N LYS A 169 -26.94 25.11 -18.54
CA LYS A 169 -27.15 26.18 -19.53
C LYS A 169 -26.30 26.04 -20.80
N ILE A 170 -25.48 25.00 -20.86
CA ILE A 170 -24.76 24.57 -22.06
C ILE A 170 -25.36 23.25 -22.53
#